data_cfd2044cb192ddebb8c891cce85ded97
#
_entry.id   cfd2044cb192ddebb8c891cce85ded97
#
_cell.length_a   1.000
_cell.length_b   1.000
_cell.length_c   1.000
_cell.angle_alpha   90.00
_cell.angle_beta   90.00
_cell.angle_gamma   90.00
#
_symmetry.space_group_name_H-M   'P 1'
#
loop_
_entity.id
_entity.type
_entity.pdbx_description
1 polymer ?
#
loop_
_entity_poly.entity_id
_entity_poly.type
_entity_poly.pdbx_seq_one_letter_code
_entity_poly.pdbx_strand_id
1 'polypeptide(L)'
;MRLLLTNDDGIHAQGLAALEAIARSLSDDVWVCAPEAEQSGASRSLTLSEPLRVRRLDEQRYAVRGTPTDCVMLGIQYLVEGAKPDLVLSGVNRGLNAAEDVTMSGTVAGAIEGMALGVPSIALSQMMGAYRGDHREDFRPAEAFAAALIERLVAAGWPADVILNINFPIATDTPVGHVAAGHVEVTRQGFRDVRTRFAEQRTDLRGRDYYWLGYRNEPSRPAEGTDLRAAYEGRISVTPLHIDLTHMETVHALRAVIGGPVAAGRPGGAEQPA
;
A
#
# COMPACT_ATOMS: atom_id res chain seq x y z
N MET A 1 6.68 -12.11 19.55
CA MET A 1 5.73 -11.73 18.44
C MET A 1 6.40 -12.10 17.12
N ARG A 2 5.72 -12.87 16.27
CA ARG A 2 6.24 -13.28 14.95
C ARG A 2 5.81 -12.27 13.89
N LEU A 3 6.75 -11.71 13.17
CA LEU A 3 6.50 -10.70 12.15
C LEU A 3 6.74 -11.26 10.74
N LEU A 4 5.84 -10.98 9.80
CA LEU A 4 6.05 -11.20 8.37
C LEU A 4 6.18 -9.86 7.67
N LEU A 5 7.29 -9.67 6.97
CA LEU A 5 7.59 -8.46 6.21
C LEU A 5 7.44 -8.69 4.72
N THR A 6 6.88 -7.71 4.04
CA THR A 6 6.83 -7.63 2.56
C THR A 6 6.98 -6.18 2.10
N ASN A 7 7.06 -5.96 0.79
CA ASN A 7 7.01 -4.64 0.14
C ASN A 7 6.62 -4.80 -1.34
N ASP A 8 6.58 -3.72 -2.09
CA ASP A 8 6.44 -3.72 -3.56
C ASP A 8 7.68 -3.16 -4.29
N ASP A 9 8.60 -2.51 -3.59
CA ASP A 9 9.88 -2.04 -4.16
C ASP A 9 10.90 -3.17 -4.41
N GLY A 10 10.66 -4.37 -3.86
CA GLY A 10 11.47 -5.57 -4.05
C GLY A 10 12.39 -5.93 -2.89
N ILE A 11 12.89 -7.19 -2.90
CA ILE A 11 13.64 -7.83 -1.81
C ILE A 11 14.96 -7.11 -1.42
N HIS A 12 15.51 -6.31 -2.33
CA HIS A 12 16.77 -5.57 -2.12
C HIS A 12 16.55 -4.06 -1.90
N ALA A 13 15.30 -3.60 -1.81
CA ALA A 13 14.99 -2.19 -1.62
C ALA A 13 15.44 -1.66 -0.25
N GLN A 14 15.89 -0.40 -0.22
CA GLN A 14 16.33 0.26 1.04
C GLN A 14 15.16 0.38 2.04
N GLY A 15 13.94 0.61 1.55
CA GLY A 15 12.75 0.66 2.40
C GLY A 15 12.44 -0.67 3.10
N LEU A 16 12.70 -1.81 2.44
CA LEU A 16 12.57 -3.11 3.10
C LEU A 16 13.65 -3.32 4.16
N ALA A 17 14.86 -2.86 3.91
CA ALA A 17 15.94 -2.90 4.91
C ALA A 17 15.61 -2.04 6.13
N ALA A 18 15.04 -0.83 5.93
CA ALA A 18 14.53 0.02 7.00
C ALA A 18 13.40 -0.68 7.78
N LEU A 19 12.44 -1.31 7.08
CA LEU A 19 11.38 -2.08 7.74
C LEU A 19 11.93 -3.24 8.56
N GLU A 20 12.92 -3.96 8.05
CA GLU A 20 13.56 -5.05 8.77
C GLU A 20 14.26 -4.56 10.04
N ALA A 21 14.96 -3.43 9.99
CA ALA A 21 15.57 -2.82 11.18
C ALA A 21 14.50 -2.43 12.23
N ILE A 22 13.39 -1.82 11.79
CA ILE A 22 12.24 -1.50 12.64
C ILE A 22 11.67 -2.79 13.27
N ALA A 23 11.42 -3.82 12.47
CA ALA A 23 10.83 -5.07 12.93
C ALA A 23 11.73 -5.81 13.94
N ARG A 24 13.05 -5.81 13.72
CA ARG A 24 14.01 -6.43 14.64
C ARG A 24 14.15 -5.68 15.97
N SER A 25 13.78 -4.41 16.05
CA SER A 25 13.65 -3.72 17.34
C SER A 25 12.41 -4.14 18.14
N LEU A 26 11.42 -4.74 17.47
CA LEU A 26 10.17 -5.22 18.07
C LEU A 26 10.20 -6.71 18.39
N SER A 27 10.98 -7.52 17.66
CA SER A 27 11.01 -8.97 17.77
C SER A 27 12.26 -9.60 17.16
N ASP A 28 12.71 -10.71 17.74
CA ASP A 28 13.76 -11.57 17.16
C ASP A 28 13.20 -12.54 16.10
N ASP A 29 11.87 -12.77 16.05
CA ASP A 29 11.21 -13.70 15.11
C ASP A 29 10.63 -12.93 13.92
N VAL A 30 11.51 -12.60 12.97
CA VAL A 30 11.22 -11.76 11.80
C VAL A 30 11.43 -12.54 10.51
N TRP A 31 10.37 -12.70 9.75
CA TRP A 31 10.34 -13.37 8.44
C TRP A 31 10.16 -12.35 7.33
N VAL A 32 10.89 -12.53 6.23
CA VAL A 32 10.80 -11.67 5.05
C VAL A 32 10.35 -12.50 3.85
N CYS A 33 9.26 -12.09 3.23
CA CYS A 33 8.79 -12.66 1.97
C CYS A 33 8.39 -11.49 1.04
N ALA A 34 9.22 -11.19 0.05
CA ALA A 34 9.06 -10.00 -0.78
C ALA A 34 9.30 -10.31 -2.27
N PRO A 35 8.78 -9.49 -3.20
CA PRO A 35 9.00 -9.62 -4.62
C PRO A 35 10.48 -9.62 -4.98
N GLU A 36 10.88 -10.45 -5.95
CA GLU A 36 12.26 -10.47 -6.47
C GLU A 36 12.63 -9.15 -7.16
N ALA A 37 11.67 -8.47 -7.78
CA ALA A 37 11.82 -7.19 -8.47
C ALA A 37 10.68 -6.23 -8.11
N GLU A 38 10.87 -4.95 -8.42
CA GLU A 38 9.88 -3.88 -8.21
C GLU A 38 8.53 -4.22 -8.87
N GLN A 39 7.43 -4.02 -8.14
CA GLN A 39 6.04 -4.29 -8.50
C GLN A 39 5.15 -3.04 -8.34
N SER A 40 5.72 -1.85 -8.52
CA SER A 40 5.00 -0.58 -8.39
C SER A 40 3.78 -0.52 -9.30
N GLY A 41 2.63 -0.15 -8.75
CA GLY A 41 1.37 -0.05 -9.48
C GLY A 41 0.67 -1.39 -9.77
N ALA A 42 1.18 -2.52 -9.26
CA ALA A 42 0.55 -3.83 -9.41
C ALA A 42 -0.78 -3.96 -8.64
N SER A 43 -1.06 -3.04 -7.71
CA SER A 43 -2.25 -3.11 -6.88
C SER A 43 -2.35 -4.47 -6.15
N ARG A 44 -3.56 -4.98 -5.94
CA ARG A 44 -3.81 -6.29 -5.33
C ARG A 44 -3.93 -7.40 -6.37
N SER A 45 -3.02 -7.44 -7.34
CA SER A 45 -3.03 -8.51 -8.36
C SER A 45 -2.46 -9.82 -7.80
N LEU A 46 -3.02 -10.94 -8.30
CA LEU A 46 -2.56 -12.30 -8.06
C LEU A 46 -1.96 -12.89 -9.34
N THR A 47 -0.88 -13.62 -9.24
CA THR A 47 -0.25 -14.33 -10.35
C THR A 47 -0.94 -15.68 -10.54
N LEU A 48 -1.96 -15.73 -11.41
CA LEU A 48 -2.75 -16.93 -11.68
C LEU A 48 -2.39 -17.61 -13.00
N SER A 49 -1.64 -16.94 -13.89
CA SER A 49 -1.32 -17.40 -15.24
C SER A 49 -0.06 -18.24 -15.35
N GLU A 50 0.79 -18.20 -14.33
CA GLU A 50 2.06 -18.93 -14.28
C GLU A 50 2.40 -19.40 -12.85
N PRO A 51 3.25 -20.44 -12.69
CA PRO A 51 3.69 -20.87 -11.35
C PRO A 51 4.58 -19.83 -10.69
N LEU A 52 4.31 -19.55 -9.41
CA LEU A 52 5.20 -18.73 -8.58
C LEU A 52 6.51 -19.46 -8.30
N ARG A 53 7.61 -18.75 -8.41
CA ARG A 53 8.95 -19.26 -8.06
C ARG A 53 9.46 -18.55 -6.82
N VAL A 54 9.92 -19.34 -5.87
CA VAL A 54 10.44 -18.86 -4.58
C VAL A 54 11.93 -19.20 -4.51
N ARG A 55 12.73 -18.23 -4.15
CA ARG A 55 14.15 -18.40 -3.86
C ARG A 55 14.40 -18.09 -2.38
N ARG A 56 14.85 -19.09 -1.65
CA ARG A 56 15.30 -18.90 -0.26
C ARG A 56 16.65 -18.19 -0.27
N LEU A 57 16.75 -17.07 0.40
CA LEU A 57 17.96 -16.27 0.52
C LEU A 57 18.68 -16.53 1.84
N ASP A 58 17.88 -16.80 2.90
CA ASP A 58 18.33 -17.04 4.25
C ASP A 58 17.30 -17.94 4.98
N GLU A 59 17.53 -18.28 6.24
CA GLU A 59 16.62 -19.13 7.05
C GLU A 59 15.21 -18.56 7.09
N GLN A 60 15.08 -17.24 7.22
CA GLN A 60 13.80 -16.54 7.34
C GLN A 60 13.60 -15.48 6.22
N ARG A 61 14.29 -15.64 5.06
CA ARG A 61 14.22 -14.64 3.98
C ARG A 61 14.00 -15.29 2.61
N TYR A 62 12.93 -14.88 1.94
CA TYR A 62 12.48 -15.44 0.67
C TYR A 62 12.21 -14.33 -0.36
N ALA A 63 12.71 -14.53 -1.58
CA ALA A 63 12.37 -13.72 -2.75
C ALA A 63 11.38 -14.50 -3.61
N VAL A 64 10.29 -13.85 -4.00
CA VAL A 64 9.22 -14.44 -4.82
C VAL A 64 9.16 -13.72 -6.16
N ARG A 65 9.13 -14.49 -7.25
CA ARG A 65 8.79 -13.94 -8.55
C ARG A 65 7.28 -13.79 -8.65
N GLY A 66 6.76 -12.71 -8.06
CA GLY A 66 5.33 -12.43 -7.93
C GLY A 66 5.09 -11.04 -7.33
N THR A 67 3.85 -10.76 -7.00
CA THR A 67 3.39 -9.51 -6.41
C THR A 67 3.52 -9.52 -4.88
N PRO A 68 3.38 -8.37 -4.18
CA PRO A 68 3.29 -8.35 -2.72
C PRO A 68 2.17 -9.23 -2.16
N THR A 69 1.03 -9.30 -2.84
CA THR A 69 -0.09 -10.18 -2.50
C THR A 69 0.32 -11.64 -2.53
N ASP A 70 1.00 -12.07 -3.61
CA ASP A 70 1.54 -13.43 -3.72
C ASP A 70 2.54 -13.75 -2.61
N CYS A 71 3.40 -12.79 -2.26
CA CYS A 71 4.41 -12.93 -1.22
C CYS A 71 3.78 -13.16 0.15
N VAL A 72 2.78 -12.36 0.52
CA VAL A 72 2.09 -12.49 1.81
C VAL A 72 1.33 -13.80 1.87
N MET A 73 0.63 -14.17 0.79
CA MET A 73 -0.10 -15.45 0.71
C MET A 73 0.85 -16.64 0.91
N LEU A 74 1.95 -16.69 0.15
CA LEU A 74 2.94 -17.75 0.29
C LEU A 74 3.62 -17.72 1.66
N GLY A 75 3.95 -16.53 2.17
CA GLY A 75 4.54 -16.34 3.49
C GLY A 75 3.69 -16.98 4.58
N ILE A 76 2.41 -16.63 4.64
CA ILE A 76 1.49 -17.10 5.68
C ILE A 76 1.16 -18.60 5.55
N GLN A 77 1.01 -19.10 4.32
CA GLN A 77 0.51 -20.46 4.10
C GLN A 77 1.61 -21.53 4.04
N TYR A 78 2.84 -21.17 3.61
CA TYR A 78 3.86 -22.17 3.28
C TYR A 78 5.27 -21.86 3.76
N LEU A 79 5.69 -20.56 3.82
CA LEU A 79 7.11 -20.24 4.00
C LEU A 79 7.48 -19.93 5.46
N VAL A 80 6.56 -19.35 6.23
CA VAL A 80 6.75 -19.15 7.67
C VAL A 80 6.54 -20.47 8.38
N GLU A 81 7.61 -21.01 8.94
CA GLU A 81 7.57 -22.31 9.62
C GLU A 81 6.90 -22.20 11.00
N GLY A 82 6.09 -23.19 11.37
CA GLY A 82 5.43 -23.27 12.67
C GLY A 82 4.10 -22.53 12.74
N ALA A 83 3.98 -21.55 13.66
CA ALA A 83 2.74 -20.80 13.84
C ALA A 83 2.60 -19.67 12.80
N LYS A 84 1.37 -19.24 12.54
CA LYS A 84 1.11 -18.04 11.72
C LYS A 84 1.81 -16.81 12.30
N PRO A 85 2.15 -15.82 11.46
CA PRO A 85 2.58 -14.50 11.95
C PRO A 85 1.52 -13.85 12.84
N ASP A 86 1.97 -13.13 13.85
CA ASP A 86 1.11 -12.30 14.70
C ASP A 86 0.78 -10.97 14.04
N LEU A 87 1.66 -10.50 13.13
CA LEU A 87 1.53 -9.22 12.44
C LEU A 87 2.21 -9.27 11.07
N VAL A 88 1.55 -8.72 10.04
CA VAL A 88 2.16 -8.42 8.74
C VAL A 88 2.52 -6.94 8.68
N LEU A 89 3.77 -6.65 8.30
CA LEU A 89 4.23 -5.30 8.00
C LEU A 89 4.60 -5.22 6.52
N SER A 90 3.98 -4.30 5.79
CA SER A 90 4.23 -4.08 4.36
C SER A 90 4.85 -2.70 4.14
N GLY A 91 6.06 -2.64 3.59
CA GLY A 91 6.79 -1.39 3.35
C GLY A 91 8.30 -1.50 3.65
N VAL A 92 9.00 -0.43 4.06
CA VAL A 92 8.53 0.97 4.02
C VAL A 92 8.56 1.44 2.57
N ASN A 93 7.43 1.79 2.00
CA ASN A 93 7.34 2.21 0.60
C ASN A 93 8.10 3.51 0.34
N ARG A 94 8.75 3.58 -0.80
CA ARG A 94 9.36 4.80 -1.34
C ARG A 94 8.29 5.70 -1.96
N GLY A 95 7.73 6.58 -1.18
CA GLY A 95 6.62 7.46 -1.56
C GLY A 95 5.37 7.22 -0.72
N LEU A 96 4.45 8.19 -0.70
CA LEU A 96 3.20 8.07 0.03
C LEU A 96 2.24 7.10 -0.67
N ASN A 97 1.53 6.32 0.14
CA ASN A 97 0.32 5.60 -0.26
C ASN A 97 -0.88 6.26 0.45
N ALA A 98 -1.34 7.38 -0.09
CA ALA A 98 -2.38 8.22 0.50
C ALA A 98 -3.40 8.63 -0.56
N ALA A 99 -4.56 9.09 -0.13
CA ALA A 99 -5.66 9.49 -0.99
C ALA A 99 -6.08 8.32 -1.92
N GLU A 100 -6.44 8.61 -3.18
CA GLU A 100 -6.86 7.61 -4.16
C GLU A 100 -5.76 6.62 -4.57
N ASP A 101 -4.47 6.93 -4.32
CA ASP A 101 -3.36 6.01 -4.65
C ASP A 101 -3.36 4.74 -3.81
N VAL A 102 -4.03 4.76 -2.65
CA VAL A 102 -4.26 3.57 -1.81
C VAL A 102 -4.78 2.38 -2.63
N THR A 103 -5.67 2.63 -3.61
CA THR A 103 -6.28 1.58 -4.42
C THR A 103 -5.34 0.96 -5.45
N MET A 104 -4.18 1.58 -5.72
CA MET A 104 -3.19 1.11 -6.69
C MET A 104 -1.89 0.62 -6.02
N SER A 105 -1.78 0.80 -4.71
CA SER A 105 -0.58 0.50 -3.94
C SER A 105 -0.37 -1.00 -3.75
N GLY A 106 0.81 -1.50 -4.14
CA GLY A 106 1.26 -2.85 -3.81
C GLY A 106 1.56 -3.01 -2.32
N THR A 107 2.09 -1.97 -1.68
CA THR A 107 2.34 -1.93 -0.23
C THR A 107 1.05 -2.12 0.57
N VAL A 108 0.01 -1.33 0.25
CA VAL A 108 -1.32 -1.46 0.89
C VAL A 108 -1.94 -2.81 0.58
N ALA A 109 -1.76 -3.30 -0.65
CA ALA A 109 -2.26 -4.62 -1.06
C ALA A 109 -1.67 -5.76 -0.25
N GLY A 110 -0.37 -5.73 0.06
CA GLY A 110 0.28 -6.70 0.93
C GLY A 110 -0.34 -6.74 2.34
N ALA A 111 -0.61 -5.56 2.91
CA ALA A 111 -1.29 -5.47 4.21
C ALA A 111 -2.75 -5.98 4.13
N ILE A 112 -3.49 -5.64 3.07
CA ILE A 112 -4.85 -6.14 2.86
C ILE A 112 -4.86 -7.67 2.75
N GLU A 113 -3.87 -8.28 2.08
CA GLU A 113 -3.79 -9.73 1.95
C GLU A 113 -3.52 -10.40 3.30
N GLY A 114 -2.65 -9.83 4.13
CA GLY A 114 -2.41 -10.30 5.49
C GLY A 114 -3.71 -10.31 6.32
N MET A 115 -4.45 -9.23 6.29
CA MET A 115 -5.76 -9.09 6.93
C MET A 115 -6.76 -10.11 6.40
N ALA A 116 -6.85 -10.29 5.07
CA ALA A 116 -7.77 -11.25 4.44
C ALA A 116 -7.46 -12.71 4.84
N LEU A 117 -6.19 -13.00 5.16
CA LEU A 117 -5.75 -14.28 5.69
C LEU A 117 -5.82 -14.37 7.22
N GLY A 118 -6.44 -13.39 7.87
CA GLY A 118 -6.71 -13.38 9.31
C GLY A 118 -5.49 -13.01 10.17
N VAL A 119 -4.56 -12.21 9.63
CA VAL A 119 -3.42 -11.66 10.37
C VAL A 119 -3.54 -10.15 10.45
N PRO A 120 -3.48 -9.52 11.63
CA PRO A 120 -3.39 -8.06 11.75
C PRO A 120 -2.29 -7.50 10.85
N SER A 121 -2.54 -6.38 10.19
CA SER A 121 -1.63 -5.91 9.14
C SER A 121 -1.50 -4.39 9.10
N ILE A 122 -0.28 -3.92 8.85
CA ILE A 122 0.06 -2.50 8.75
C ILE A 122 0.83 -2.26 7.46
N ALA A 123 0.42 -1.25 6.69
CA ALA A 123 1.16 -0.70 5.57
C ALA A 123 1.95 0.54 6.04
N LEU A 124 3.23 0.66 5.64
CA LEU A 124 4.10 1.77 6.00
C LEU A 124 4.69 2.41 4.75
N SER A 125 4.62 3.73 4.67
CA SER A 125 5.09 4.51 3.53
C SER A 125 5.79 5.78 3.99
N GLN A 126 6.87 6.16 3.29
CA GLN A 126 7.68 7.33 3.59
C GLN A 126 7.61 8.34 2.46
N MET A 127 7.21 9.58 2.76
CA MET A 127 7.23 10.67 1.80
C MET A 127 8.67 11.01 1.42
N MET A 128 8.97 11.07 0.11
CA MET A 128 10.29 11.40 -0.41
C MET A 128 10.42 12.87 -0.83
N GLY A 129 11.64 13.39 -0.79
CA GLY A 129 11.98 14.79 -1.04
C GLY A 129 11.89 15.28 -2.48
N ALA A 130 11.24 14.56 -3.38
CA ALA A 130 11.15 14.89 -4.81
C ALA A 130 10.67 16.33 -5.12
N TYR A 131 9.91 16.96 -4.21
CA TYR A 131 9.51 18.36 -4.33
C TYR A 131 10.67 19.37 -4.18
N ARG A 132 11.83 18.94 -3.70
CA ARG A 132 13.01 19.83 -3.49
C ARG A 132 14.21 19.47 -4.35
N GLY A 133 14.05 18.58 -5.36
CA GLY A 133 15.16 18.13 -6.21
C GLY A 133 16.14 17.18 -5.53
N ASP A 134 15.87 16.74 -4.31
CA ASP A 134 16.64 15.70 -3.63
C ASP A 134 16.02 14.33 -3.95
N HIS A 135 16.77 13.51 -4.66
CA HIS A 135 16.35 12.16 -5.08
C HIS A 135 16.84 11.08 -4.12
N ARG A 136 17.44 11.45 -2.97
CA ARG A 136 17.89 10.46 -1.98
C ARG A 136 16.69 9.81 -1.29
N GLU A 137 16.76 8.51 -1.17
CA GLU A 137 15.82 7.76 -0.35
C GLU A 137 16.17 8.01 1.14
N ASP A 138 15.23 8.54 1.88
CA ASP A 138 15.43 8.92 3.27
C ASP A 138 14.28 8.39 4.14
N PHE A 139 14.54 7.30 4.84
CA PHE A 139 13.59 6.61 5.70
C PHE A 139 13.71 6.98 7.18
N ARG A 140 14.54 7.99 7.54
CA ARG A 140 14.77 8.41 8.94
C ARG A 140 13.49 8.65 9.75
N PRO A 141 12.41 9.27 9.23
CA PRO A 141 11.18 9.42 10.01
C PRO A 141 10.51 8.07 10.33
N ALA A 142 10.46 7.15 9.38
CA ALA A 142 9.93 5.82 9.63
C ALA A 142 10.81 5.06 10.65
N GLU A 143 12.12 5.05 10.46
CA GLU A 143 13.09 4.41 11.37
C GLU A 143 13.00 4.95 12.82
N ALA A 144 12.78 6.26 12.96
CA ALA A 144 12.72 6.90 14.27
C ALA A 144 11.42 6.65 15.03
N PHE A 145 10.28 6.53 14.33
CA PHE A 145 8.96 6.56 14.98
C PHE A 145 8.13 5.29 14.81
N ALA A 146 8.42 4.45 13.78
CA ALA A 146 7.54 3.34 13.47
C ALA A 146 7.46 2.30 14.60
N ALA A 147 8.58 1.93 15.22
CA ALA A 147 8.59 0.90 16.25
C ALA A 147 7.67 1.26 17.43
N ALA A 148 7.87 2.42 18.03
CA ALA A 148 7.04 2.87 19.16
C ALA A 148 5.56 3.07 18.77
N LEU A 149 5.28 3.48 17.53
CA LEU A 149 3.91 3.61 17.03
C LEU A 149 3.26 2.24 16.87
N ILE A 150 3.96 1.27 16.26
CA ILE A 150 3.48 -0.10 16.08
C ILE A 150 3.17 -0.75 17.43
N GLU A 151 4.08 -0.64 18.42
CA GLU A 151 3.83 -1.17 19.78
C GLU A 151 2.54 -0.63 20.39
N ARG A 152 2.32 0.67 20.30
CA ARG A 152 1.10 1.32 20.81
C ARG A 152 -0.16 0.85 20.09
N LEU A 153 -0.09 0.70 18.75
CA LEU A 153 -1.22 0.24 17.94
C LEU A 153 -1.54 -1.23 18.22
N VAL A 154 -0.52 -2.08 18.30
CA VAL A 154 -0.70 -3.51 18.65
C VAL A 154 -1.30 -3.66 20.05
N ALA A 155 -0.84 -2.86 21.02
CA ALA A 155 -1.39 -2.88 22.38
C ALA A 155 -2.85 -2.40 22.44
N ALA A 156 -3.24 -1.44 21.59
CA ALA A 156 -4.62 -0.96 21.49
C ALA A 156 -5.54 -1.94 20.75
N GLY A 157 -5.01 -2.66 19.76
CA GLY A 157 -5.78 -3.52 18.85
C GLY A 157 -6.67 -2.72 17.90
N TRP A 158 -7.12 -3.38 16.84
CA TRP A 158 -8.08 -2.83 15.87
C TRP A 158 -8.97 -3.95 15.29
N PRO A 159 -10.12 -3.62 14.64
CA PRO A 159 -11.00 -4.62 14.05
C PRO A 159 -10.30 -5.52 13.03
N ALA A 160 -10.71 -6.79 12.98
CA ALA A 160 -10.06 -7.81 12.14
C ALA A 160 -10.22 -7.58 10.62
N ASP A 161 -11.20 -6.77 10.21
CA ASP A 161 -11.48 -6.38 8.83
C ASP A 161 -10.84 -5.05 8.41
N VAL A 162 -9.95 -4.51 9.26
CA VAL A 162 -9.26 -3.24 9.06
C VAL A 162 -7.76 -3.47 8.99
N ILE A 163 -7.09 -2.77 8.07
CA ILE A 163 -5.64 -2.54 8.09
C ILE A 163 -5.34 -1.12 8.57
N LEU A 164 -4.14 -0.92 9.08
CA LEU A 164 -3.64 0.43 9.36
C LEU A 164 -2.66 0.86 8.29
N ASN A 165 -2.94 1.98 7.63
CA ASN A 165 -2.06 2.59 6.64
C ASN A 165 -1.35 3.80 7.26
N ILE A 166 -0.03 3.70 7.41
CA ILE A 166 0.81 4.71 8.05
C ILE A 166 1.65 5.41 6.99
N ASN A 167 1.55 6.74 6.92
CA ASN A 167 2.39 7.54 6.06
C ASN A 167 3.24 8.49 6.90
N PHE A 168 4.56 8.39 6.74
CA PHE A 168 5.53 9.27 7.38
C PHE A 168 5.81 10.49 6.50
N PRO A 169 5.89 11.69 7.09
CA PRO A 169 6.16 12.91 6.34
C PRO A 169 7.62 12.94 5.85
N ILE A 170 7.92 13.90 4.98
CA ILE A 170 9.27 14.09 4.45
C ILE A 170 10.28 14.31 5.58
N ALA A 171 11.45 13.67 5.46
CA ALA A 171 12.57 13.98 6.31
C ALA A 171 13.06 15.41 6.06
N THR A 172 13.23 16.20 7.12
CA THR A 172 13.80 17.54 7.06
C THR A 172 15.21 17.53 7.66
N ASP A 173 16.06 18.44 7.23
CA ASP A 173 17.42 18.61 7.80
C ASP A 173 17.39 19.15 9.23
N THR A 174 16.23 19.55 9.73
CA THR A 174 16.01 19.81 11.14
C THR A 174 16.16 18.50 11.93
N PRO A 175 16.78 18.53 13.13
CA PRO A 175 16.90 17.34 13.97
C PRO A 175 15.57 16.62 14.08
N VAL A 176 15.60 15.29 14.01
CA VAL A 176 14.41 14.39 14.02
C VAL A 176 13.40 14.71 15.13
N GLY A 177 13.82 15.42 16.19
CA GLY A 177 12.93 15.96 17.23
C GLY A 177 11.95 17.06 16.77
N HIS A 178 12.07 17.58 15.54
CA HIS A 178 11.12 18.54 14.96
C HIS A 178 10.17 17.96 13.89
N VAL A 179 10.36 16.73 13.42
CA VAL A 179 9.25 15.96 12.84
C VAL A 179 8.34 15.66 14.02
N ALA A 180 7.69 16.71 14.39
CA ALA A 180 6.74 16.88 15.45
C ALA A 180 6.80 15.78 16.52
N ALA A 181 7.59 16.02 17.53
CA ALA A 181 7.46 15.31 18.78
C ALA A 181 5.95 15.07 19.03
N GLY A 182 5.44 13.89 18.68
CA GLY A 182 4.07 13.47 18.96
C GLY A 182 2.97 13.84 17.98
N HIS A 183 3.21 14.31 16.79
CA HIS A 183 2.14 14.62 15.82
C HIS A 183 1.77 13.42 14.96
N VAL A 184 1.28 12.39 15.58
CA VAL A 184 0.51 11.33 14.93
C VAL A 184 -0.94 11.80 14.83
N GLU A 185 -1.50 11.78 13.65
CA GLU A 185 -2.89 12.08 13.39
C GLU A 185 -3.61 10.83 12.90
N VAL A 186 -4.73 10.50 13.54
CA VAL A 186 -5.66 9.50 13.00
C VAL A 186 -6.50 10.18 11.93
N THR A 187 -6.38 9.71 10.72
CA THR A 187 -6.92 10.38 9.53
C THR A 187 -7.93 9.50 8.80
N ARG A 188 -8.69 10.11 7.92
CA ARG A 188 -9.44 9.42 6.87
C ARG A 188 -8.69 9.49 5.54
N GLN A 189 -9.00 8.57 4.64
CA GLN A 189 -8.51 8.63 3.27
C GLN A 189 -8.96 9.94 2.61
N GLY A 190 -8.03 10.63 1.95
CA GLY A 190 -8.27 11.84 1.19
C GLY A 190 -8.56 11.60 -0.28
N PHE A 191 -8.66 12.70 -1.00
CA PHE A 191 -8.64 12.75 -2.47
C PHE A 191 -7.82 13.96 -2.91
N ARG A 192 -7.11 13.85 -4.05
CA ARG A 192 -6.46 15.00 -4.65
C ARG A 192 -7.48 15.80 -5.45
N ASP A 193 -7.33 17.12 -5.40
CA ASP A 193 -8.12 18.08 -6.19
C ASP A 193 -7.53 18.29 -7.58
N VAL A 194 -6.41 17.65 -7.91
CA VAL A 194 -5.69 17.74 -9.18
C VAL A 194 -5.45 16.37 -9.79
N ARG A 195 -5.46 16.29 -11.12
CA ARG A 195 -5.12 15.05 -11.84
C ARG A 195 -3.62 14.96 -12.03
N THR A 196 -2.99 14.06 -11.31
CA THR A 196 -1.53 13.88 -11.33
C THR A 196 -1.05 12.88 -12.38
N ARG A 197 -1.91 11.96 -12.84
CA ARG A 197 -1.55 10.90 -13.80
C ARG A 197 -1.59 11.40 -15.24
N PHE A 198 -0.58 11.03 -16.02
CA PHE A 198 -0.50 11.35 -17.45
C PHE A 198 0.12 10.20 -18.25
N ALA A 199 -0.10 10.23 -19.56
CA ALA A 199 0.62 9.41 -20.54
C ALA A 199 1.42 10.32 -21.47
N GLU A 200 2.70 9.98 -21.70
CA GLU A 200 3.59 10.65 -22.65
C GLU A 200 3.87 9.70 -23.81
N GLN A 201 3.56 10.14 -25.03
CA GLN A 201 3.87 9.40 -26.25
C GLN A 201 5.29 9.73 -26.71
N ARG A 202 6.02 8.69 -27.12
CA ARG A 202 7.32 8.79 -27.78
C ARG A 202 7.36 7.82 -28.95
N THR A 203 8.32 8.00 -29.87
CA THR A 203 8.49 7.14 -31.03
C THR A 203 9.90 6.51 -30.99
N ASP A 204 10.02 5.22 -31.21
CA ASP A 204 11.29 4.52 -31.26
C ASP A 204 12.04 4.80 -32.58
N LEU A 205 13.30 4.32 -32.69
CA LEU A 205 14.13 4.50 -33.88
C LEU A 205 13.58 3.79 -35.13
N ARG A 206 12.56 2.93 -34.99
CA ARG A 206 11.87 2.22 -36.10
C ARG A 206 10.53 2.87 -36.46
N GLY A 207 10.22 4.05 -35.91
CA GLY A 207 8.98 4.77 -36.15
C GLY A 207 7.75 4.18 -35.44
N ARG A 208 7.91 3.36 -34.38
CA ARG A 208 6.81 2.80 -33.61
C ARG A 208 6.58 3.62 -32.37
N ASP A 209 5.31 3.95 -32.13
CA ASP A 209 4.91 4.71 -30.93
C ASP A 209 4.90 3.82 -29.71
N TYR A 210 5.35 4.37 -28.58
CA TYR A 210 5.24 3.81 -27.24
C TYR A 210 4.88 4.89 -26.24
N TYR A 211 4.38 4.51 -25.08
CA TYR A 211 3.82 5.42 -24.11
C TYR A 211 4.42 5.17 -22.73
N TRP A 212 4.82 6.24 -22.06
CA TRP A 212 5.17 6.23 -20.66
C TRP A 212 3.99 6.73 -19.84
N LEU A 213 3.63 5.96 -18.80
CA LEU A 213 2.72 6.43 -17.76
C LEU A 213 3.53 7.07 -16.65
N GLY A 214 3.05 8.18 -16.11
CA GLY A 214 3.78 8.90 -15.07
C GLY A 214 2.86 9.75 -14.19
N TYR A 215 3.46 10.33 -13.17
CA TYR A 215 2.81 11.24 -12.25
C TYR A 215 3.41 12.62 -12.36
N ARG A 216 2.56 13.65 -12.37
CA ARG A 216 2.97 15.05 -12.25
C ARG A 216 2.99 15.41 -10.77
N ASN A 217 4.06 16.06 -10.36
CA ASN A 217 4.21 16.62 -9.02
C ASN A 217 3.48 17.97 -8.93
N GLU A 218 2.15 17.95 -8.92
CA GLU A 218 1.35 19.15 -8.77
C GLU A 218 0.89 19.30 -7.32
N PRO A 219 1.09 20.48 -6.70
CA PRO A 219 0.60 20.73 -5.35
C PRO A 219 -0.92 20.58 -5.32
N SER A 220 -1.43 19.75 -4.43
CA SER A 220 -2.86 19.64 -4.14
C SER A 220 -3.20 20.29 -2.80
N ARG A 221 -4.47 20.59 -2.59
CA ARG A 221 -5.01 21.17 -1.34
C ARG A 221 -5.99 20.19 -0.71
N PRO A 222 -5.50 19.06 -0.17
CA PRO A 222 -6.37 18.06 0.43
C PRO A 222 -7.12 18.63 1.63
N ALA A 223 -8.32 18.11 1.87
CA ALA A 223 -9.16 18.52 2.98
C ALA A 223 -8.50 18.21 4.33
N GLU A 224 -8.86 18.96 5.35
CA GLU A 224 -8.43 18.72 6.73
C GLU A 224 -8.85 17.34 7.24
N GLY A 225 -8.06 16.74 8.11
CA GLY A 225 -8.29 15.42 8.68
C GLY A 225 -8.08 14.27 7.69
N THR A 226 -7.41 14.53 6.54
CA THR A 226 -7.04 13.51 5.57
C THR A 226 -5.56 13.12 5.66
N ASP A 227 -5.26 11.89 5.24
CA ASP A 227 -3.93 11.31 5.19
C ASP A 227 -2.90 12.19 4.45
N LEU A 228 -3.28 12.63 3.25
CA LEU A 228 -2.43 13.47 2.42
C LEU A 228 -2.20 14.86 3.04
N ARG A 229 -3.23 15.44 3.70
CA ARG A 229 -3.10 16.72 4.39
C ARG A 229 -2.14 16.62 5.58
N ALA A 230 -2.28 15.60 6.40
CA ALA A 230 -1.41 15.35 7.54
C ALA A 230 0.06 15.21 7.09
N ALA A 231 0.33 14.41 6.04
CA ALA A 231 1.68 14.22 5.51
C ALA A 231 2.30 15.53 4.97
N TYR A 232 1.52 16.37 4.27
CA TYR A 232 1.99 17.67 3.76
C TYR A 232 2.32 18.66 4.89
N GLU A 233 1.65 18.56 6.01
CA GLU A 233 1.89 19.39 7.19
C GLU A 233 2.94 18.80 8.16
N GLY A 234 3.64 17.75 7.74
CA GLY A 234 4.73 17.16 8.52
C GLY A 234 4.26 16.26 9.66
N ARG A 235 3.00 15.78 9.63
CA ARG A 235 2.45 14.84 10.60
C ARG A 235 2.48 13.42 10.09
N ILE A 236 2.64 12.46 10.99
CA ILE A 236 2.48 11.04 10.68
C ILE A 236 0.98 10.75 10.61
N SER A 237 0.48 10.29 9.46
CA SER A 237 -0.91 9.88 9.35
C SER A 237 -1.08 8.40 9.66
N VAL A 238 -2.12 8.05 10.40
CA VAL A 238 -2.59 6.68 10.62
C VAL A 238 -4.02 6.60 10.12
N THR A 239 -4.23 5.92 9.01
CA THR A 239 -5.53 5.79 8.35
C THR A 239 -6.02 4.35 8.46
N PRO A 240 -7.08 4.07 9.24
CA PRO A 240 -7.74 2.77 9.21
C PRO A 240 -8.44 2.58 7.85
N LEU A 241 -8.14 1.48 7.16
CA LEU A 241 -8.72 1.15 5.87
C LEU A 241 -9.38 -0.23 5.89
N HIS A 242 -10.47 -0.38 5.16
CA HIS A 242 -11.11 -1.67 4.88
C HIS A 242 -11.33 -1.84 3.37
N ILE A 243 -11.61 -3.06 2.96
CA ILE A 243 -11.79 -3.39 1.53
C ILE A 243 -13.21 -3.19 1.00
N ASP A 244 -14.17 -2.89 1.86
CA ASP A 244 -15.53 -2.58 1.43
C ASP A 244 -15.60 -1.16 0.85
N LEU A 245 -15.70 -1.09 -0.49
CA LEU A 245 -15.81 0.16 -1.25
C LEU A 245 -17.28 0.58 -1.48
N THR A 246 -18.22 -0.04 -0.79
CA THR A 246 -19.65 0.23 -0.97
C THR A 246 -20.01 1.64 -0.49
N HIS A 247 -20.55 2.47 -1.39
CA HIS A 247 -21.10 3.78 -1.03
C HIS A 247 -22.54 3.62 -0.55
N MET A 248 -22.73 3.48 0.77
CA MET A 248 -24.00 3.10 1.39
C MET A 248 -25.15 4.08 1.12
N GLU A 249 -24.88 5.38 1.04
CA GLU A 249 -25.91 6.37 0.68
C GLU A 249 -26.50 6.10 -0.71
N THR A 250 -25.63 5.77 -1.69
CA THR A 250 -26.05 5.41 -3.05
C THR A 250 -26.80 4.08 -3.06
N VAL A 251 -26.42 3.10 -2.24
CA VAL A 251 -27.16 1.85 -2.09
C VAL A 251 -28.59 2.12 -1.63
N HIS A 252 -28.77 2.96 -0.60
CA HIS A 252 -30.09 3.32 -0.13
C HIS A 252 -30.93 4.06 -1.19
N ALA A 253 -30.32 5.04 -1.88
CA ALA A 253 -30.98 5.79 -2.94
C ALA A 253 -31.42 4.88 -4.10
N LEU A 254 -30.54 4.00 -4.57
CA LEU A 254 -30.84 3.08 -5.67
C LEU A 254 -31.90 2.03 -5.29
N ARG A 255 -31.91 1.53 -4.07
CA ARG A 255 -32.94 0.60 -3.61
C ARG A 255 -34.34 1.20 -3.70
N ALA A 256 -34.48 2.50 -3.45
CA ALA A 256 -35.75 3.20 -3.58
C ALA A 256 -36.23 3.33 -5.03
N VAL A 257 -35.30 3.32 -6.00
CA VAL A 257 -35.59 3.56 -7.43
C VAL A 257 -35.74 2.25 -8.21
N ILE A 258 -34.87 1.28 -7.95
CA ILE A 258 -34.75 0.04 -8.75
C ILE A 258 -34.93 -1.24 -7.92
N GLY A 259 -35.30 -1.11 -6.64
CA GLY A 259 -35.53 -2.25 -5.75
C GLY A 259 -36.80 -3.00 -6.16
N GLY A 260 -36.68 -4.04 -7.01
CA GLY A 260 -37.79 -4.87 -7.47
C GLY A 260 -37.38 -5.70 -8.69
N PRO A 261 -38.28 -6.58 -9.20
CA PRO A 261 -38.00 -7.36 -10.38
C PRO A 261 -37.91 -6.46 -11.62
N VAL A 262 -36.78 -6.56 -12.33
CA VAL A 262 -36.58 -5.91 -13.63
C VAL A 262 -37.15 -6.82 -14.71
N ALA A 263 -38.10 -6.31 -15.53
CA ALA A 263 -38.61 -7.05 -16.68
C ALA A 263 -37.46 -7.31 -17.67
N ALA A 264 -37.32 -8.55 -18.14
CA ALA A 264 -36.36 -8.88 -19.18
C ALA A 264 -36.67 -8.06 -20.45
N GLY A 265 -35.67 -7.34 -20.93
CA GLY A 265 -35.76 -6.63 -22.20
C GLY A 265 -36.12 -7.63 -23.31
N ARG A 266 -37.02 -7.25 -24.20
CA ARG A 266 -37.33 -8.08 -25.39
C ARG A 266 -36.01 -8.23 -26.18
N PRO A 267 -35.60 -9.45 -26.55
CA PRO A 267 -34.50 -9.62 -27.50
C PRO A 267 -34.88 -8.85 -28.77
N GLY A 268 -34.03 -7.94 -29.22
CA GLY A 268 -34.23 -7.17 -30.43
C GLY A 268 -34.50 -8.15 -31.58
N GLY A 269 -35.69 -8.05 -32.21
CA GLY A 269 -36.03 -8.84 -33.38
C GLY A 269 -35.01 -8.51 -34.48
N ALA A 270 -34.29 -9.52 -34.94
CA ALA A 270 -33.58 -9.45 -36.20
C ALA A 270 -34.61 -9.19 -37.29
N GLU A 271 -34.65 -7.96 -37.82
CA GLU A 271 -35.34 -7.71 -39.11
C GLU A 271 -34.66 -8.60 -40.15
N GLN A 272 -35.39 -9.59 -40.66
CA GLN A 272 -35.01 -10.29 -41.86
C GLN A 272 -35.19 -9.31 -43.03
N PRO A 273 -34.15 -9.05 -43.84
CA PRO A 273 -34.34 -8.34 -45.09
C PRO A 273 -35.18 -9.19 -46.03
N ALA A 274 -36.19 -8.54 -46.65
CA ALA A 274 -37.03 -9.09 -47.71
C ALA A 274 -36.25 -9.34 -49.02
#